data_e5e56cff2751408db9c09fad6a603aec
#
_entry.id   e5e56cff2751408db9c09fad6a603aec
#
_cell.length_a   1.000
_cell.length_b   1.000
_cell.length_c   1.000
_cell.angle_alpha   90.00
_cell.angle_beta   90.00
_cell.angle_gamma   90.00
#
_symmetry.space_group_name_H-M   'P 1'
#
loop_
_entity.id
_entity.type
_entity.pdbx_description
1 polymer ?
#
loop_
_entity_poly.entity_id
_entity_poly.type
_entity_poly.pdbx_seq_one_letter_code
_entity_poly.pdbx_strand_id
1 'polypeptide(L)'
;YAELAQAREELTGPGGAFEIVTIDVRGVPVRAYRNALPDVRALWQSTRQFAERTYIVYGDERLTYREAHDRVDAIAAWLAAQGVGRGDRVAIAMRNYPEWLLIYWACVSTGIAAVGMNAWWTAAEMAY
;
A
#
# COMPACT_ATOMS: atom_id res chain seq x y z
N TYR A 1 31.60 9.30 10.10
CA TYR A 1 30.69 8.31 10.77
C TYR A 1 30.02 8.91 12.02
N ALA A 2 30.69 9.84 12.77
CA ALA A 2 30.08 10.45 13.97
C ALA A 2 28.83 11.28 13.64
N GLU A 3 28.86 12.07 12.58
CA GLU A 3 27.73 12.88 12.11
C GLU A 3 26.51 12.03 11.73
N LEU A 4 26.72 10.86 11.10
CA LEU A 4 25.64 9.92 10.77
C LEU A 4 25.04 9.28 12.03
N ALA A 5 25.86 8.97 13.02
CA ALA A 5 25.38 8.43 14.29
C ALA A 5 24.56 9.48 15.06
N GLN A 6 25.00 10.72 15.06
CA GLN A 6 24.28 11.84 15.67
C GLN A 6 22.93 12.09 14.96
N ALA A 7 22.95 12.20 13.63
CA ALA A 7 21.71 12.39 12.85
C ALA A 7 20.70 11.25 13.06
N ARG A 8 21.19 10.01 13.16
CA ARG A 8 20.36 8.87 13.49
C ARG A 8 19.71 9.02 14.87
N GLU A 9 20.49 9.38 15.89
CA GLU A 9 19.99 9.56 17.25
C GLU A 9 18.95 10.69 17.32
N GLU A 10 19.21 11.82 16.67
CA GLU A 10 18.28 12.94 16.58
C GLU A 10 16.96 12.58 15.91
N LEU A 11 17.01 11.74 14.87
CA LEU A 11 15.82 11.33 14.10
C LEU A 11 15.02 10.20 14.78
N THR A 12 15.72 9.24 15.40
CA THR A 12 15.08 8.00 15.87
C THR A 12 15.03 7.86 17.39
N GLY A 13 15.69 8.75 18.12
CA GLY A 13 15.65 8.84 19.57
C GLY A 13 14.34 9.45 20.10
N PRO A 14 14.21 9.55 21.43
CA PRO A 14 13.00 10.09 22.06
C PRO A 14 12.65 11.51 21.57
N GLY A 15 11.43 11.69 21.07
CA GLY A 15 10.95 12.95 20.50
C GLY A 15 11.41 13.23 19.07
N GLY A 16 12.20 12.37 18.46
CA GLY A 16 12.61 12.47 17.06
C GLY A 16 11.45 12.21 16.09
N ALA A 17 11.59 12.73 14.87
CA ALA A 17 10.54 12.60 13.84
C ALA A 17 10.20 11.13 13.50
N PHE A 18 11.16 10.24 13.63
CA PHE A 18 11.05 8.80 13.41
C PHE A 18 11.36 8.01 14.68
N GLU A 19 10.92 8.50 15.84
CA GLU A 19 11.17 7.85 17.12
C GLU A 19 10.84 6.36 17.08
N ILE A 20 11.81 5.54 17.48
CA ILE A 20 11.66 4.08 17.54
C ILE A 20 11.33 3.66 18.96
N VAL A 21 10.27 2.89 19.10
CA VAL A 21 9.82 2.30 20.36
C VAL A 21 9.74 0.78 20.24
N THR A 22 9.73 0.10 21.38
CA THR A 22 9.42 -1.34 21.41
C THR A 22 7.95 -1.51 21.71
N ILE A 23 7.26 -2.27 20.86
CA ILE A 23 5.86 -2.67 21.02
C ILE A 23 5.75 -4.19 21.15
N ASP A 24 4.73 -4.66 21.83
CA ASP A 24 4.41 -6.09 21.84
C ASP A 24 3.53 -6.45 20.63
N VAL A 25 3.96 -7.45 19.87
CA VAL A 25 3.18 -8.01 18.77
C VAL A 25 2.99 -9.51 19.05
N ARG A 26 1.84 -9.87 19.55
CA ARG A 26 1.47 -11.26 19.90
C ARG A 26 2.48 -11.93 20.84
N GLY A 27 2.92 -11.22 21.87
CA GLY A 27 3.89 -11.70 22.84
C GLY A 27 5.35 -11.59 22.40
N VAL A 28 5.63 -11.01 21.25
CA VAL A 28 6.99 -10.78 20.74
C VAL A 28 7.32 -9.28 20.76
N PRO A 29 8.40 -8.84 21.45
CA PRO A 29 8.82 -7.45 21.42
C PRO A 29 9.42 -7.11 20.06
N VAL A 30 8.85 -6.12 19.39
CA VAL A 30 9.25 -5.66 18.05
C VAL A 30 9.55 -4.16 18.08
N ARG A 31 10.62 -3.75 17.41
CA ARG A 31 10.91 -2.32 17.21
C ARG A 31 10.01 -1.75 16.11
N ALA A 32 9.34 -0.65 16.42
CA ALA A 32 8.47 0.04 15.47
C ALA A 32 8.63 1.57 15.61
N TYR A 33 8.26 2.31 14.59
CA TYR A 33 8.14 3.76 14.71
C TYR A 33 6.94 4.12 15.58
N ARG A 34 7.11 5.01 16.55
CA ARG A 34 6.04 5.46 17.46
C ARG A 34 4.80 5.95 16.72
N ASN A 35 5.02 6.72 15.66
CA ASN A 35 3.96 7.37 14.88
C ASN A 35 3.66 6.61 13.57
N ALA A 36 3.96 5.30 13.51
CA ALA A 36 3.59 4.49 12.34
C ALA A 36 2.08 4.48 12.14
N LEU A 37 1.66 4.55 10.88
CA LEU A 37 0.27 4.33 10.53
C LEU A 37 -0.12 2.87 10.89
N PRO A 38 -1.36 2.62 11.33
CA PRO A 38 -1.77 1.31 11.85
C PRO A 38 -1.76 0.21 10.79
N ASP A 39 -1.98 0.57 9.53
CA ASP A 39 -2.02 -0.35 8.40
C ASP A 39 -1.83 0.36 7.05
N VAL A 40 -1.74 -0.44 5.98
CA VAL A 40 -1.58 0.04 4.60
C VAL A 40 -2.81 0.80 4.10
N ARG A 41 -4.01 0.47 4.60
CA ARG A 41 -5.23 1.21 4.31
C ARG A 41 -5.14 2.64 4.83
N ALA A 42 -4.70 2.82 6.08
CA ALA A 42 -4.52 4.14 6.66
C ALA A 42 -3.49 4.96 5.85
N LEU A 43 -2.41 4.32 5.37
CA LEU A 43 -1.46 4.95 4.48
C LEU A 43 -2.15 5.45 3.20
N TRP A 44 -2.94 4.60 2.52
CA TRP A 44 -3.66 5.01 1.32
C TRP A 44 -4.63 6.15 1.61
N GLN A 45 -5.42 6.05 2.67
CA GLN A 45 -6.37 7.10 3.03
C GLN A 45 -5.68 8.44 3.35
N SER A 46 -4.49 8.43 3.95
CA SER A 46 -3.74 9.65 4.23
C SER A 46 -3.33 10.42 2.97
N THR A 47 -3.22 9.74 1.83
CA THR A 47 -2.84 10.37 0.56
C THR A 47 -3.95 11.25 -0.04
N ARG A 48 -5.20 11.18 0.45
CA ARG A 48 -6.30 12.06 0.02
C ARG A 48 -5.97 13.55 0.18
N GLN A 49 -5.10 13.90 1.12
CA GLN A 49 -4.62 15.27 1.31
C GLN A 49 -3.89 15.84 0.09
N PHE A 50 -3.36 14.97 -0.79
CA PHE A 50 -2.60 15.41 -1.96
C PHE A 50 -3.49 15.70 -3.19
N ALA A 51 -4.76 15.37 -3.12
CA ALA A 51 -5.84 15.62 -4.07
C ALA A 51 -5.40 15.86 -5.54
N GLU A 52 -5.07 17.10 -5.88
CA GLU A 52 -4.76 17.53 -7.26
C GLU A 52 -3.30 17.25 -7.68
N ARG A 53 -2.45 16.73 -6.79
CA ARG A 53 -1.09 16.36 -7.17
C ARG A 53 -1.12 15.13 -8.06
N THR A 54 -0.20 15.07 -9.03
CA THR A 54 -0.01 13.89 -9.87
C THR A 54 0.48 12.73 -9.02
N TYR A 55 -0.22 11.60 -9.11
CA TYR A 55 0.11 10.35 -8.44
C TYR A 55 0.73 9.33 -9.38
N ILE A 56 0.12 9.09 -10.55
CA ILE A 56 0.59 8.13 -11.54
C ILE A 56 0.96 8.87 -12.82
N VAL A 57 2.11 8.48 -13.38
CA VAL A 57 2.60 8.89 -14.71
C VAL A 57 2.86 7.63 -15.51
N TYR A 58 2.15 7.45 -16.62
CA TYR A 58 2.35 6.32 -17.52
C TYR A 58 2.24 6.80 -18.98
N GLY A 59 3.37 6.83 -19.69
CA GLY A 59 3.42 7.47 -20.99
C GLY A 59 2.96 8.92 -20.92
N ASP A 60 1.91 9.25 -21.68
CA ASP A 60 1.27 10.57 -21.68
C ASP A 60 0.12 10.69 -20.67
N GLU A 61 -0.29 9.56 -20.07
CA GLU A 61 -1.34 9.55 -19.05
C GLU A 61 -0.82 10.11 -17.73
N ARG A 62 -1.65 10.93 -17.10
CA ARG A 62 -1.45 11.48 -15.75
C ARG A 62 -2.70 11.27 -14.94
N LEU A 63 -2.55 10.67 -13.75
CA LEU A 63 -3.62 10.56 -12.76
C LEU A 63 -3.26 11.34 -11.52
N THR A 64 -4.15 12.16 -11.05
CA THR A 64 -4.06 12.81 -9.75
C THR A 64 -4.38 11.80 -8.63
N TYR A 65 -4.03 12.15 -7.39
CA TYR A 65 -4.45 11.35 -6.23
C TYR A 65 -5.98 11.25 -6.14
N ARG A 66 -6.72 12.33 -6.43
CA ARG A 66 -8.19 12.33 -6.44
C ARG A 66 -8.73 11.31 -7.43
N GLU A 67 -8.32 11.38 -8.69
CA GLU A 67 -8.76 10.46 -9.73
C GLU A 67 -8.39 9.00 -9.41
N ALA A 68 -7.20 8.79 -8.83
CA ALA A 68 -6.79 7.46 -8.39
C ALA A 68 -7.69 6.94 -7.25
N HIS A 69 -8.02 7.77 -6.25
CA HIS A 69 -8.96 7.40 -5.20
C HIS A 69 -10.35 7.07 -5.75
N ASP A 70 -10.88 7.88 -6.66
CA ASP A 70 -12.19 7.65 -7.27
C ASP A 70 -12.22 6.31 -8.03
N ARG A 71 -11.17 6.00 -8.80
CA ARG A 71 -11.02 4.71 -9.50
C ARG A 71 -10.88 3.54 -8.53
N VAL A 72 -10.09 3.68 -7.46
CA VAL A 72 -9.90 2.68 -6.41
C VAL A 72 -11.22 2.38 -5.70
N ASP A 73 -11.98 3.42 -5.35
CA ASP A 73 -13.29 3.27 -4.70
C ASP A 73 -14.29 2.56 -5.63
N ALA A 74 -14.28 2.87 -6.93
CA ALA A 74 -15.11 2.19 -7.94
C ALA A 74 -14.74 0.70 -8.10
N ILE A 75 -13.44 0.37 -8.14
CA ILE A 75 -12.96 -1.02 -8.19
C ILE A 75 -13.36 -1.78 -6.92
N ALA A 76 -13.22 -1.16 -5.75
CA ALA A 76 -13.61 -1.76 -4.47
C ALA A 76 -15.12 -2.06 -4.44
N ALA A 77 -15.94 -1.13 -4.89
CA ALA A 77 -17.39 -1.32 -5.01
C ALA A 77 -17.76 -2.45 -5.99
N TRP A 78 -17.05 -2.52 -7.12
CA TRP A 78 -17.27 -3.60 -8.09
C TRP A 78 -16.90 -4.98 -7.51
N LEU A 79 -15.74 -5.09 -6.82
CA LEU A 79 -15.34 -6.34 -6.16
C LEU A 79 -16.38 -6.78 -5.13
N ALA A 80 -16.88 -5.86 -4.32
CA ALA A 80 -17.94 -6.14 -3.35
C ALA A 80 -19.23 -6.63 -4.04
N ALA A 81 -19.62 -6.04 -5.17
CA ALA A 81 -20.78 -6.48 -5.96
C ALA A 81 -20.60 -7.88 -6.55
N GLN A 82 -19.37 -8.35 -6.76
CA GLN A 82 -19.05 -9.73 -7.16
C GLN A 82 -19.00 -10.70 -5.95
N GLY A 83 -19.28 -10.23 -4.75
CA GLY A 83 -19.23 -11.04 -3.52
C GLY A 83 -17.82 -11.23 -2.96
N VAL A 84 -16.82 -10.48 -3.46
CA VAL A 84 -15.43 -10.52 -3.00
C VAL A 84 -15.23 -9.51 -1.87
N GLY A 85 -14.76 -9.97 -0.72
CA GLY A 85 -14.65 -9.15 0.48
C GLY A 85 -13.46 -9.50 1.36
N ARG A 86 -13.52 -9.00 2.60
CA ARG A 86 -12.45 -9.17 3.57
C ARG A 86 -12.09 -10.64 3.78
N GLY A 87 -10.80 -10.96 3.63
CA GLY A 87 -10.25 -12.31 3.80
C GLY A 87 -10.16 -13.10 2.49
N ASP A 88 -10.81 -12.62 1.42
CA ASP A 88 -10.68 -13.21 0.09
C ASP A 88 -9.34 -12.84 -0.56
N ARG A 89 -9.07 -13.45 -1.70
CA ARG A 89 -7.84 -13.26 -2.48
C ARG A 89 -8.20 -12.84 -3.90
N VAL A 90 -7.51 -11.83 -4.42
CA VAL A 90 -7.62 -11.39 -5.82
C VAL A 90 -6.27 -11.53 -6.48
N ALA A 91 -6.17 -12.37 -7.50
CA ALA A 91 -4.99 -12.50 -8.33
C ALA A 91 -4.93 -11.36 -9.35
N ILE A 92 -3.79 -10.66 -9.39
CA ILE A 92 -3.52 -9.57 -10.32
C ILE A 92 -2.52 -10.07 -11.36
N ALA A 93 -3.03 -10.60 -12.48
CA ALA A 93 -2.26 -11.19 -13.55
C ALA A 93 -2.07 -10.19 -14.70
N MET A 94 -1.26 -9.16 -14.49
CA MET A 94 -0.96 -8.13 -15.49
C MET A 94 0.44 -7.56 -15.32
N ARG A 95 0.93 -6.86 -16.34
CA ARG A 95 2.16 -6.08 -16.29
C ARG A 95 1.99 -4.84 -15.41
N ASN A 96 3.08 -4.07 -15.23
CA ASN A 96 3.11 -2.85 -14.43
C ASN A 96 2.36 -1.68 -15.12
N TYR A 97 1.07 -1.87 -15.30
CA TYR A 97 0.14 -0.82 -15.74
C TYR A 97 -0.42 -0.03 -14.54
N PRO A 98 -0.96 1.16 -14.75
CA PRO A 98 -1.66 1.91 -13.70
C PRO A 98 -2.73 1.09 -12.99
N GLU A 99 -3.48 0.27 -13.73
CA GLU A 99 -4.55 -0.58 -13.22
C GLU A 99 -4.06 -1.58 -12.18
N TRP A 100 -2.83 -2.10 -12.30
CA TRP A 100 -2.25 -3.00 -11.29
C TRP A 100 -2.23 -2.33 -9.92
N LEU A 101 -1.77 -1.09 -9.89
CA LEU A 101 -1.65 -0.31 -8.64
C LEU A 101 -3.03 0.06 -8.09
N LEU A 102 -3.98 0.41 -8.96
CA LEU A 102 -5.35 0.74 -8.57
C LEU A 102 -6.09 -0.47 -7.97
N ILE A 103 -5.93 -1.65 -8.58
CA ILE A 103 -6.51 -2.90 -8.08
C ILE A 103 -5.86 -3.29 -6.74
N TYR A 104 -4.53 -3.14 -6.62
CA TYR A 104 -3.83 -3.37 -5.36
C TYR A 104 -4.40 -2.52 -4.23
N TRP A 105 -4.56 -1.20 -4.46
CA TRP A 105 -5.12 -0.29 -3.46
C TRP A 105 -6.58 -0.62 -3.13
N ALA A 106 -7.38 -1.02 -4.09
CA ALA A 106 -8.75 -1.47 -3.86
C ALA A 106 -8.79 -2.71 -2.94
N CYS A 107 -7.94 -3.71 -3.21
CA CYS A 107 -7.82 -4.91 -2.39
C CYS A 107 -7.41 -4.58 -0.95
N VAL A 108 -6.27 -3.92 -0.76
CA VAL A 108 -5.74 -3.66 0.60
C VAL A 108 -6.62 -2.71 1.40
N SER A 109 -7.34 -1.78 0.74
CA SER A 109 -8.28 -0.88 1.40
C SER A 109 -9.53 -1.57 1.93
N THR A 110 -9.89 -2.71 1.38
CA THR A 110 -11.08 -3.50 1.75
C THR A 110 -10.76 -4.77 2.53
N GLY A 111 -9.47 -5.03 2.79
CA GLY A 111 -9.01 -6.21 3.53
C GLY A 111 -8.97 -7.48 2.68
N ILE A 112 -8.94 -7.33 1.37
CA ILE A 112 -8.72 -8.42 0.40
C ILE A 112 -7.22 -8.61 0.23
N ALA A 113 -6.75 -9.85 0.17
CA ALA A 113 -5.35 -10.16 -0.13
C ALA A 113 -5.09 -10.01 -1.63
N ALA A 114 -4.24 -9.04 -2.00
CA ALA A 114 -3.76 -8.90 -3.37
C ALA A 114 -2.64 -9.90 -3.64
N VAL A 115 -2.82 -10.77 -4.64
CA VAL A 115 -1.85 -11.77 -5.06
C VAL A 115 -1.27 -11.35 -6.42
N GLY A 116 -0.06 -10.78 -6.41
CA GLY A 116 0.65 -10.41 -7.63
C GLY A 116 1.12 -11.66 -8.37
N MET A 117 0.60 -11.87 -9.59
CA MET A 117 1.04 -12.93 -10.49
C MET A 117 2.15 -12.41 -11.41
N ASN A 118 3.13 -13.26 -11.72
CA ASN A 118 4.12 -12.88 -12.72
C ASN A 118 3.47 -12.78 -14.11
N ALA A 119 3.55 -11.59 -14.72
CA ALA A 119 2.95 -11.31 -16.02
C ALA A 119 3.53 -12.13 -17.20
N TRP A 120 4.62 -12.85 -16.95
CA TRP A 120 5.32 -13.68 -17.94
C TRP A 120 5.09 -15.18 -17.73
N TRP A 121 4.32 -15.58 -16.70
CA TRP A 121 4.00 -16.98 -16.47
C TRP A 121 3.15 -17.55 -17.58
N THR A 122 3.48 -18.78 -17.96
CA THR A 122 2.65 -19.61 -18.84
C THR A 122 1.38 -20.07 -18.11
N ALA A 123 0.40 -20.55 -18.85
CA ALA A 123 -0.82 -21.09 -18.27
C ALA A 123 -0.56 -22.24 -17.28
N ALA A 124 0.45 -23.08 -17.56
CA ALA A 124 0.84 -24.18 -16.67
C ALA A 124 1.42 -23.68 -15.33
N GLU A 125 2.23 -22.61 -15.37
CA GLU A 125 2.81 -22.00 -14.17
C GLU A 125 1.73 -21.26 -13.36
N MET A 126 0.72 -20.69 -14.00
CA MET A 126 -0.41 -20.04 -13.33
C MET A 126 -1.38 -21.04 -12.68
N ALA A 127 -1.44 -22.27 -13.20
CA ALA A 127 -2.32 -23.33 -12.70
C ALA A 127 -1.73 -24.09 -11.51
N TYR A 128 -0.44 -23.94 -11.22
CA TYR A 128 0.25 -24.56 -10.09
C TYR A 128 -0.07 -23.86 -8.80
#